data_13bc935efff6d049cca2d0b677da0ae3
#
_entry.id   13bc935efff6d049cca2d0b677da0ae3
#
_cell.length_a   1.000
_cell.length_b   1.000
_cell.length_c   1.000
_cell.angle_alpha   90.00
_cell.angle_beta   90.00
_cell.angle_gamma   90.00
#
_symmetry.space_group_name_H-M   'P 1'
#
loop_
_entity.id
_entity.type
_entity.pdbx_description
1 polymer ?
#
loop_
_entity_poly.entity_id
_entity_poly.type
_entity_poly.pdbx_seq_one_letter_code
_entity_poly.pdbx_strand_id
1 'polypeptide(L)'
;MSEAGEYKHITVLLNEAVDALNIRPDGVYVDGTFGRGGHSRLILSRLGEEGRLIVFDKDPQAIVAARKLAAYDMRVSVVHDGFSVFQTALDELGIGKVDGALFDLGVSSPQIDEGGRGFSFRFDAPLDMRMDPTRGMSAAEWIATASEQDLNEVIKNYGEERFSRQIARAIVAQREESPIDTTRKLAQLVAQNVRTRERGQDPATRTFQAVRIFINRELEEIEAVLPQATGRLKEGGRLAVIAFHSLEDRIVKQFIKKQSQHALLPRWVAVKEADLPQPPLRPVGKAVRPSDAEILANPRSRSAVLRVAERTAGSFNAEGKAV
;
A
#
# COMPACT_ATOMS: atom_id res chain seq x y z
N MET A 1 -9.23 -33.05 -19.65
CA MET A 1 -8.25 -32.10 -19.10
C MET A 1 -8.87 -30.73 -19.29
N SER A 2 -9.53 -30.21 -18.24
CA SER A 2 -10.20 -28.92 -18.25
C SER A 2 -9.13 -27.84 -18.08
N GLU A 3 -9.07 -26.92 -19.03
CA GLU A 3 -8.30 -25.68 -18.91
C GLU A 3 -8.73 -24.95 -17.63
N ALA A 4 -7.83 -24.90 -16.66
CA ALA A 4 -8.00 -24.04 -15.51
C ALA A 4 -8.03 -22.59 -16.05
N GLY A 5 -9.20 -21.95 -15.95
CA GLY A 5 -9.39 -20.60 -16.41
C GLY A 5 -8.33 -19.68 -15.81
N GLU A 6 -7.51 -19.12 -16.67
CA GLU A 6 -6.58 -18.03 -16.34
C GLU A 6 -7.40 -16.91 -15.70
N TYR A 7 -7.33 -16.79 -14.38
CA TYR A 7 -7.96 -15.68 -13.65
C TYR A 7 -7.26 -14.40 -14.11
N LYS A 8 -7.90 -13.71 -15.04
CA LYS A 8 -7.37 -12.47 -15.62
C LYS A 8 -7.29 -11.44 -14.51
N HIS A 9 -6.08 -11.21 -14.00
CA HIS A 9 -5.85 -10.18 -12.98
C HIS A 9 -6.27 -8.82 -13.55
N ILE A 10 -7.32 -8.23 -12.99
CA ILE A 10 -7.79 -6.89 -13.35
C ILE A 10 -7.17 -5.91 -12.37
N THR A 11 -6.33 -5.02 -12.87
CA THR A 11 -5.70 -3.95 -12.09
C THR A 11 -6.76 -2.94 -11.66
N VAL A 12 -6.78 -2.60 -10.38
CA VAL A 12 -7.80 -1.72 -9.79
C VAL A 12 -7.54 -0.26 -10.19
N LEU A 13 -8.60 0.47 -10.58
CA LEU A 13 -8.55 1.89 -10.97
C LEU A 13 -7.42 2.19 -11.98
N LEU A 14 -7.18 1.25 -12.92
CA LEU A 14 -6.06 1.27 -13.83
C LEU A 14 -5.94 2.58 -14.61
N ASN A 15 -7.02 2.97 -15.29
CA ASN A 15 -7.03 4.18 -16.11
C ASN A 15 -7.03 5.43 -15.22
N GLU A 16 -7.86 5.45 -14.20
CA GLU A 16 -8.02 6.58 -13.30
C GLU A 16 -6.70 6.96 -12.61
N ALA A 17 -5.93 5.96 -12.17
CA ALA A 17 -4.65 6.19 -11.51
C ALA A 17 -3.58 6.69 -12.47
N VAL A 18 -3.50 6.11 -13.67
CA VAL A 18 -2.50 6.51 -14.67
C VAL A 18 -2.88 7.84 -15.34
N ASP A 19 -4.17 8.11 -15.57
CA ASP A 19 -4.65 9.42 -16.03
C ASP A 19 -4.34 10.53 -15.02
N ALA A 20 -4.48 10.22 -13.73
CA ALA A 20 -4.18 11.16 -12.66
C ALA A 20 -2.71 11.56 -12.60
N LEU A 21 -1.78 10.72 -13.06
CA LEU A 21 -0.35 11.06 -13.13
C LEU A 21 -0.05 12.15 -14.16
N ASN A 22 -0.95 12.44 -15.11
CA ASN A 22 -0.76 13.41 -16.18
C ASN A 22 0.57 13.22 -16.91
N ILE A 23 0.76 12.02 -17.46
CA ILE A 23 2.05 11.56 -17.99
C ILE A 23 2.53 12.42 -19.15
N ARG A 24 3.79 12.87 -19.04
CA ARG A 24 4.57 13.50 -20.11
C ARG A 24 5.47 12.46 -20.76
N PRO A 25 5.61 12.47 -22.08
CA PRO A 25 6.39 11.44 -22.81
C PRO A 25 7.86 11.32 -22.35
N ASP A 26 8.48 12.43 -21.98
CA ASP A 26 9.87 12.54 -21.52
C ASP A 26 10.02 12.48 -19.99
N GLY A 27 8.91 12.20 -19.27
CA GLY A 27 8.86 12.24 -17.82
C GLY A 27 9.48 11.02 -17.13
N VAL A 28 9.80 11.19 -15.86
CA VAL A 28 10.31 10.13 -14.97
C VAL A 28 9.21 9.79 -13.97
N TYR A 29 8.79 8.53 -13.96
CA TYR A 29 7.69 8.07 -13.09
C TYR A 29 8.14 6.91 -12.21
N VAL A 30 7.48 6.78 -11.07
CA VAL A 30 7.68 5.67 -10.14
C VAL A 30 6.36 4.93 -9.94
N ASP A 31 6.42 3.60 -10.10
CA ASP A 31 5.40 2.66 -9.62
C ASP A 31 5.97 1.96 -8.39
N GLY A 32 5.52 2.37 -7.20
CA GLY A 32 6.02 1.86 -5.92
C GLY A 32 5.51 0.48 -5.56
N THR A 33 4.63 -0.10 -6.37
CA THR A 33 3.88 -1.34 -6.09
C THR A 33 3.64 -2.09 -7.40
N PHE A 34 4.70 -2.62 -7.99
CA PHE A 34 4.67 -3.21 -9.33
C PHE A 34 3.64 -4.34 -9.48
N GLY A 35 3.58 -5.26 -8.50
CA GLY A 35 2.69 -6.42 -8.52
C GLY A 35 2.83 -7.27 -9.79
N ARG A 36 1.84 -7.17 -10.68
CA ARG A 36 1.89 -7.82 -12.01
C ARG A 36 2.12 -6.83 -13.16
N GLY A 37 2.40 -5.58 -12.83
CA GLY A 37 2.79 -4.54 -13.79
C GLY A 37 1.65 -3.98 -14.64
N GLY A 38 0.42 -4.02 -14.14
CA GLY A 38 -0.73 -3.45 -14.87
C GLY A 38 -0.58 -1.93 -15.04
N HIS A 39 -0.43 -1.19 -13.95
CA HIS A 39 -0.18 0.24 -13.98
C HIS A 39 1.12 0.57 -14.74
N SER A 40 2.21 -0.16 -14.44
CA SER A 40 3.50 0.03 -15.08
C SER A 40 3.44 -0.06 -16.61
N ARG A 41 2.74 -1.06 -17.17
CA ARG A 41 2.59 -1.20 -18.63
C ARG A 41 1.78 -0.05 -19.24
N LEU A 42 0.74 0.40 -18.56
CA LEU A 42 -0.04 1.54 -19.03
C LEU A 42 0.76 2.84 -18.97
N ILE A 43 1.58 3.05 -17.91
CA ILE A 43 2.51 4.17 -17.83
C ILE A 43 3.50 4.12 -19.00
N LEU A 44 4.16 2.98 -19.24
CA LEU A 44 5.12 2.79 -20.33
C LEU A 44 4.52 3.04 -21.72
N SER A 45 3.25 2.68 -21.94
CA SER A 45 2.55 2.92 -23.20
C SER A 45 2.35 4.41 -23.50
N ARG A 46 2.46 5.28 -22.49
CA ARG A 46 2.33 6.75 -22.61
C ARG A 46 3.66 7.47 -22.59
N LEU A 47 4.75 6.77 -22.23
CA LEU A 47 6.10 7.31 -22.26
C LEU A 47 6.70 7.23 -23.66
N GLY A 48 7.47 8.26 -24.02
CA GLY A 48 8.33 8.27 -25.19
C GLY A 48 9.67 7.59 -24.94
N GLU A 49 10.60 7.70 -25.87
CA GLU A 49 11.90 7.06 -25.81
C GLU A 49 12.78 7.57 -24.65
N GLU A 50 12.69 8.85 -24.31
CA GLU A 50 13.44 9.50 -23.23
C GLU A 50 12.76 9.33 -21.84
N GLY A 51 11.52 8.83 -21.80
CA GLY A 51 10.79 8.60 -20.57
C GLY A 51 11.40 7.47 -19.74
N ARG A 52 11.25 7.52 -18.42
CA ARG A 52 11.77 6.49 -17.50
C ARG A 52 10.69 6.05 -16.52
N LEU A 53 10.71 4.76 -16.18
CA LEU A 53 9.87 4.16 -15.18
C LEU A 53 10.73 3.39 -14.16
N ILE A 54 10.62 3.75 -12.90
CA ILE A 54 11.23 3.02 -11.80
C ILE A 54 10.12 2.22 -11.12
N VAL A 55 10.33 0.91 -10.95
CA VAL A 55 9.34 0.03 -10.32
C VAL A 55 9.92 -0.60 -9.06
N PHE A 56 9.10 -0.61 -8.00
CA PHE A 56 9.43 -1.23 -6.72
C PHE A 56 8.50 -2.40 -6.45
N ASP A 57 9.02 -3.43 -5.84
CA ASP A 57 8.22 -4.44 -5.16
C ASP A 57 9.07 -5.18 -4.11
N LYS A 58 8.44 -5.64 -3.04
CA LYS A 58 9.04 -6.51 -2.04
C LYS A 58 8.98 -7.98 -2.47
N ASP A 59 7.91 -8.36 -3.16
CA ASP A 59 7.63 -9.75 -3.51
C ASP A 59 8.60 -10.25 -4.58
N PRO A 60 9.43 -11.29 -4.29
CA PRO A 60 10.32 -11.87 -5.28
C PRO A 60 9.63 -12.31 -6.56
N GLN A 61 8.36 -12.75 -6.51
CA GLN A 61 7.61 -13.13 -7.70
C GLN A 61 7.26 -11.92 -8.57
N ALA A 62 6.90 -10.80 -7.95
CA ALA A 62 6.67 -9.54 -8.65
C ALA A 62 7.97 -9.04 -9.30
N ILE A 63 9.09 -9.15 -8.59
CA ILE A 63 10.41 -8.77 -9.10
C ILE A 63 10.85 -9.62 -10.30
N VAL A 64 10.54 -10.92 -10.31
CA VAL A 64 10.79 -11.75 -11.50
C VAL A 64 10.00 -11.21 -12.71
N ALA A 65 8.76 -10.81 -12.53
CA ALA A 65 7.95 -10.22 -13.60
C ALA A 65 8.45 -8.82 -14.01
N ALA A 66 8.87 -7.99 -13.04
CA ALA A 66 9.46 -6.67 -13.31
C ALA A 66 10.76 -6.76 -14.09
N ARG A 67 11.66 -7.68 -13.74
CA ARG A 67 12.92 -7.93 -14.47
C ARG A 67 12.67 -8.41 -15.89
N LYS A 68 11.64 -9.23 -16.11
CA LYS A 68 11.24 -9.61 -17.48
C LYS A 68 10.80 -8.37 -18.28
N LEU A 69 10.01 -7.48 -17.69
CA LEU A 69 9.61 -6.23 -18.34
C LEU A 69 10.82 -5.36 -18.67
N ALA A 70 11.75 -5.17 -17.73
CA ALA A 70 12.97 -4.39 -17.93
C ALA A 70 13.92 -4.99 -18.99
N ALA A 71 13.88 -6.30 -19.21
CA ALA A 71 14.66 -6.95 -20.27
C ALA A 71 14.13 -6.61 -21.68
N TYR A 72 12.86 -6.24 -21.82
CA TYR A 72 12.24 -5.85 -23.10
C TYR A 72 12.13 -4.33 -23.26
N ASP A 73 12.21 -3.56 -22.18
CA ASP A 73 12.03 -2.11 -22.21
C ASP A 73 13.10 -1.42 -21.35
N MET A 74 14.08 -0.83 -22.01
CA MET A 74 15.24 -0.18 -21.37
C MET A 74 14.88 1.05 -20.54
N ARG A 75 13.66 1.56 -20.64
CA ARG A 75 13.16 2.67 -19.83
C ARG A 75 12.83 2.24 -18.40
N VAL A 76 12.81 0.93 -18.10
CA VAL A 76 12.43 0.38 -16.80
C VAL A 76 13.65 0.09 -15.93
N SER A 77 13.66 0.65 -14.72
CA SER A 77 14.59 0.30 -13.65
C SER A 77 13.85 -0.43 -12.53
N VAL A 78 14.41 -1.54 -12.01
CA VAL A 78 13.75 -2.39 -11.02
C VAL A 78 14.46 -2.29 -9.68
N VAL A 79 13.70 -1.99 -8.63
CA VAL A 79 14.15 -1.95 -7.24
C VAL A 79 13.47 -3.08 -6.47
N HIS A 80 14.25 -4.05 -5.96
CA HIS A 80 13.74 -5.15 -5.14
C HIS A 80 13.78 -4.76 -3.67
N ASP A 81 12.87 -3.90 -3.27
CA ASP A 81 12.66 -3.51 -1.88
C ASP A 81 11.27 -2.89 -1.70
N GLY A 82 10.89 -2.58 -0.44
CA GLY A 82 9.72 -1.79 -0.13
C GLY A 82 9.88 -0.34 -0.58
N PHE A 83 8.76 0.32 -0.77
CA PHE A 83 8.77 1.73 -1.19
C PHE A 83 9.25 2.71 -0.09
N SER A 84 9.46 2.25 1.14
CA SER A 84 10.06 3.06 2.21
C SER A 84 11.50 3.51 1.92
N VAL A 85 12.22 2.81 1.02
CA VAL A 85 13.56 3.21 0.56
C VAL A 85 13.54 4.11 -0.69
N PHE A 86 12.41 4.70 -1.02
CA PHE A 86 12.16 5.50 -2.23
C PHE A 86 13.28 6.51 -2.51
N GLN A 87 13.62 7.32 -1.51
CA GLN A 87 14.65 8.35 -1.67
C GLN A 87 16.02 7.75 -1.95
N THR A 88 16.46 6.78 -1.17
CA THR A 88 17.76 6.12 -1.31
C THR A 88 17.88 5.43 -2.67
N ALA A 89 16.85 4.72 -3.10
CA ALA A 89 16.84 4.06 -4.39
C ALA A 89 16.94 5.04 -5.57
N LEU A 90 16.27 6.18 -5.50
CA LEU A 90 16.41 7.23 -6.53
C LEU A 90 17.81 7.84 -6.54
N ASP A 91 18.44 8.04 -5.36
CA ASP A 91 19.82 8.53 -5.27
C ASP A 91 20.81 7.54 -5.90
N GLU A 92 20.66 6.24 -5.63
CA GLU A 92 21.49 5.17 -6.22
C GLU A 92 21.33 5.09 -7.73
N LEU A 93 20.15 5.38 -8.26
CA LEU A 93 19.87 5.45 -9.70
C LEU A 93 20.26 6.78 -10.34
N GLY A 94 20.80 7.74 -9.57
CA GLY A 94 21.15 9.07 -10.04
C GLY A 94 19.95 9.94 -10.46
N ILE A 95 18.75 9.67 -9.89
CA ILE A 95 17.52 10.36 -10.22
C ILE A 95 17.21 11.40 -9.13
N GLY A 96 17.33 12.67 -9.46
CA GLY A 96 17.10 13.77 -8.52
C GLY A 96 15.60 14.01 -8.23
N LYS A 97 14.80 14.14 -9.27
CA LYS A 97 13.36 14.47 -9.20
C LYS A 97 12.55 13.65 -10.20
N VAL A 98 11.30 13.37 -9.85
CA VAL A 98 10.36 12.60 -10.68
C VAL A 98 9.12 13.43 -11.04
N ASP A 99 8.49 13.10 -12.15
CA ASP A 99 7.28 13.76 -12.65
C ASP A 99 6.01 13.17 -12.03
N GLY A 100 6.08 11.93 -11.51
CA GLY A 100 4.96 11.34 -10.78
C GLY A 100 5.35 10.08 -10.03
N ALA A 101 4.58 9.76 -9.00
CA ALA A 101 4.69 8.53 -8.23
C ALA A 101 3.31 7.94 -7.99
N LEU A 102 3.17 6.64 -8.22
CA LEU A 102 1.98 5.83 -7.98
C LEU A 102 2.27 4.77 -6.93
N PHE A 103 1.35 4.62 -5.99
CA PHE A 103 1.34 3.56 -4.99
C PHE A 103 -0.04 2.89 -4.98
N ASP A 104 -0.11 1.62 -5.36
CA ASP A 104 -1.28 0.75 -5.27
C ASP A 104 -1.11 -0.13 -4.03
N LEU A 105 -1.63 0.34 -2.89
CA LEU A 105 -1.33 -0.23 -1.57
C LEU A 105 -1.98 -1.60 -1.35
N GLY A 106 -1.53 -2.29 -0.33
CA GLY A 106 -2.09 -3.57 0.10
C GLY A 106 -1.44 -4.78 -0.57
N VAL A 107 -2.23 -5.84 -0.76
CA VAL A 107 -1.75 -7.14 -1.25
C VAL A 107 -2.16 -7.40 -2.69
N SER A 108 -1.28 -8.03 -3.45
CA SER A 108 -1.57 -8.44 -4.81
C SER A 108 -2.49 -9.67 -4.83
N SER A 109 -3.26 -9.83 -5.92
CA SER A 109 -4.14 -11.01 -6.07
C SER A 109 -3.40 -12.35 -5.95
N PRO A 110 -2.20 -12.55 -6.54
CA PRO A 110 -1.45 -13.78 -6.34
C PRO A 110 -1.11 -14.08 -4.88
N GLN A 111 -0.77 -13.08 -4.07
CA GLN A 111 -0.50 -13.29 -2.65
C GLN A 111 -1.72 -13.87 -1.92
N ILE A 112 -2.95 -13.46 -2.30
CA ILE A 112 -4.19 -13.99 -1.72
C ILE A 112 -4.56 -15.35 -2.31
N ASP A 113 -4.34 -15.56 -3.62
CA ASP A 113 -4.81 -16.75 -4.35
C ASP A 113 -3.85 -17.93 -4.22
N GLU A 114 -2.57 -17.70 -3.96
CA GLU A 114 -1.58 -18.70 -3.65
C GLU A 114 -1.66 -19.11 -2.18
N GLY A 115 -2.38 -20.18 -1.86
CA GLY A 115 -2.61 -20.62 -0.48
C GLY A 115 -1.34 -20.72 0.36
N GLY A 116 -0.24 -21.21 -0.20
CA GLY A 116 1.06 -21.36 0.48
C GLY A 116 1.69 -20.06 1.00
N ARG A 117 1.20 -18.89 0.57
CA ARG A 117 1.65 -17.57 1.06
C ARG A 117 1.01 -17.19 2.42
N GLY A 118 -0.03 -17.87 2.87
CA GLY A 118 -0.65 -17.65 4.18
C GLY A 118 -1.53 -16.40 4.33
N PHE A 119 -1.78 -15.63 3.28
CA PHE A 119 -2.60 -14.41 3.33
C PHE A 119 -4.11 -14.67 3.42
N SER A 120 -4.53 -15.88 3.05
CA SER A 120 -5.95 -16.24 2.97
C SER A 120 -6.29 -17.47 3.80
N PHE A 121 -7.35 -17.39 4.57
CA PHE A 121 -7.90 -18.53 5.33
C PHE A 121 -8.87 -19.41 4.51
N ARG A 122 -9.02 -19.14 3.21
CA ARG A 122 -9.76 -20.01 2.30
C ARG A 122 -9.06 -21.35 2.09
N PHE A 123 -7.76 -21.37 2.25
CA PHE A 123 -6.91 -22.54 2.16
C PHE A 123 -6.37 -22.88 3.54
N ASP A 124 -6.13 -24.18 3.80
CA ASP A 124 -5.36 -24.60 4.96
C ASP A 124 -3.89 -24.65 4.56
N ALA A 125 -3.14 -23.66 4.95
CA ALA A 125 -1.77 -23.44 4.48
C ALA A 125 -0.89 -22.89 5.63
N PRO A 126 0.44 -22.93 5.50
CA PRO A 126 1.34 -22.31 6.47
C PRO A 126 0.97 -20.85 6.72
N LEU A 127 0.99 -20.42 7.96
CA LEU A 127 0.66 -19.08 8.39
C LEU A 127 1.89 -18.17 8.25
N ASP A 128 2.24 -17.81 6.99
CA ASP A 128 3.43 -16.99 6.70
C ASP A 128 3.09 -15.49 6.68
N MET A 129 2.27 -15.03 5.75
CA MET A 129 1.83 -13.65 5.51
C MET A 129 2.94 -12.65 5.12
N ARG A 130 4.19 -13.05 4.92
CA ARG A 130 5.24 -12.15 4.43
C ARG A 130 5.09 -11.85 2.94
N MET A 131 5.18 -10.59 2.55
CA MET A 131 5.28 -10.21 1.14
C MET A 131 6.62 -10.66 0.54
N ASP A 132 7.72 -10.52 1.31
CA ASP A 132 9.01 -11.15 1.00
C ASP A 132 9.28 -12.31 1.97
N PRO A 133 9.07 -13.57 1.56
CA PRO A 133 9.27 -14.73 2.43
C PRO A 133 10.74 -15.00 2.79
N THR A 134 11.68 -14.27 2.17
CA THR A 134 13.12 -14.40 2.45
C THR A 134 13.59 -13.52 3.60
N ARG A 135 12.74 -12.58 4.06
CA ARG A 135 13.08 -11.59 5.09
C ARG A 135 12.06 -11.58 6.22
N GLY A 136 12.55 -11.27 7.41
CA GLY A 136 11.70 -11.04 8.59
C GLY A 136 11.04 -12.31 9.14
N MET A 137 10.16 -12.10 10.10
CA MET A 137 9.44 -13.13 10.85
C MET A 137 8.10 -13.41 10.19
N SER A 138 7.73 -14.69 10.08
CA SER A 138 6.40 -15.11 9.61
C SER A 138 5.31 -14.80 10.67
N ALA A 139 4.06 -14.81 10.24
CA ALA A 139 2.93 -14.63 11.15
C ALA A 139 2.86 -15.74 12.22
N ALA A 140 3.18 -16.99 11.85
CA ALA A 140 3.24 -18.11 12.80
C ALA A 140 4.32 -17.90 13.87
N GLU A 141 5.53 -17.49 13.48
CA GLU A 141 6.63 -17.22 14.41
C GLU A 141 6.31 -16.05 15.35
N TRP A 142 5.70 -14.98 14.82
CA TRP A 142 5.26 -13.86 15.63
C TRP A 142 4.17 -14.26 16.64
N ILE A 143 3.12 -14.95 16.19
CA ILE A 143 2.04 -15.43 17.06
C ILE A 143 2.57 -16.37 18.15
N ALA A 144 3.57 -17.18 17.83
CA ALA A 144 4.18 -18.10 18.80
C ALA A 144 4.91 -17.40 19.96
N THR A 145 5.44 -16.19 19.72
CA THR A 145 6.32 -15.49 20.67
C THR A 145 5.77 -14.18 21.22
N ALA A 146 4.83 -13.52 20.52
CA ALA A 146 4.30 -12.23 20.92
C ALA A 146 3.60 -12.27 22.29
N SER A 147 3.69 -11.20 23.07
CA SER A 147 2.94 -11.06 24.33
C SER A 147 1.43 -10.93 24.10
N GLU A 148 0.60 -11.26 25.08
CA GLU A 148 -0.85 -11.01 25.03
C GLU A 148 -1.16 -9.54 24.75
N GLN A 149 -0.36 -8.65 25.31
CA GLN A 149 -0.48 -7.21 25.11
C GLN A 149 -0.22 -6.83 23.65
N ASP A 150 0.91 -7.27 23.06
CA ASP A 150 1.26 -6.95 21.67
C ASP A 150 0.22 -7.51 20.69
N LEU A 151 -0.22 -8.76 20.90
CA LEU A 151 -1.30 -9.38 20.11
C LEU A 151 -2.57 -8.53 20.16
N ASN A 152 -2.98 -8.12 21.38
CA ASN A 152 -4.18 -7.30 21.56
C ASN A 152 -4.03 -5.93 20.88
N GLU A 153 -2.88 -5.26 21.02
CA GLU A 153 -2.64 -3.95 20.42
C GLU A 153 -2.65 -4.02 18.88
N VAL A 154 -1.98 -5.00 18.30
CA VAL A 154 -1.97 -5.20 16.84
C VAL A 154 -3.38 -5.50 16.32
N ILE A 155 -4.08 -6.48 16.91
CA ILE A 155 -5.42 -6.87 16.47
C ILE A 155 -6.42 -5.71 16.62
N LYS A 156 -6.30 -4.93 17.69
CA LYS A 156 -7.15 -3.77 17.95
C LYS A 156 -6.88 -2.63 16.97
N ASN A 157 -5.61 -2.24 16.83
CA ASN A 157 -5.24 -1.03 16.10
C ASN A 157 -5.21 -1.22 14.59
N TYR A 158 -4.75 -2.38 14.10
CA TYR A 158 -4.63 -2.67 12.67
C TYR A 158 -5.83 -3.44 12.10
N GLY A 159 -6.55 -4.17 12.95
CA GLY A 159 -7.79 -4.86 12.57
C GLY A 159 -9.06 -4.06 12.86
N GLU A 160 -8.97 -3.01 13.68
CA GLU A 160 -10.13 -2.31 14.25
C GLU A 160 -11.13 -3.32 14.90
N GLU A 161 -10.56 -4.42 15.51
CA GLU A 161 -11.32 -5.57 16.03
C GLU A 161 -11.71 -5.33 17.49
N ARG A 162 -13.00 -5.38 17.76
CA ARG A 162 -13.54 -5.14 19.11
C ARG A 162 -13.25 -6.28 20.10
N PHE A 163 -13.08 -7.49 19.59
CA PHE A 163 -12.79 -8.68 20.39
C PHE A 163 -11.30 -8.98 20.50
N SER A 164 -10.43 -8.00 20.18
CA SER A 164 -8.99 -8.14 20.17
C SER A 164 -8.40 -8.77 21.43
N ARG A 165 -8.89 -8.36 22.60
CA ARG A 165 -8.43 -8.88 23.90
C ARG A 165 -8.79 -10.36 24.10
N GLN A 166 -10.01 -10.76 23.70
CA GLN A 166 -10.45 -12.15 23.78
C GLN A 166 -9.65 -13.02 22.81
N ILE A 167 -9.41 -12.54 21.59
CA ILE A 167 -8.61 -13.22 20.57
C ILE A 167 -7.16 -13.38 21.05
N ALA A 168 -6.54 -12.30 21.55
CA ALA A 168 -5.17 -12.35 22.05
C ALA A 168 -5.00 -13.37 23.18
N ARG A 169 -5.89 -13.36 24.14
CA ARG A 169 -5.91 -14.33 25.24
C ARG A 169 -6.10 -15.77 24.75
N ALA A 170 -7.00 -15.99 23.79
CA ALA A 170 -7.21 -17.30 23.20
C ALA A 170 -5.99 -17.79 22.42
N ILE A 171 -5.28 -16.91 21.71
CA ILE A 171 -4.02 -17.23 21.02
C ILE A 171 -2.98 -17.70 22.03
N VAL A 172 -2.77 -16.95 23.12
CA VAL A 172 -1.79 -17.31 24.16
C VAL A 172 -2.13 -18.65 24.79
N ALA A 173 -3.39 -18.88 25.14
CA ALA A 173 -3.82 -20.17 25.69
C ALA A 173 -3.63 -21.33 24.70
N GLN A 174 -4.04 -21.15 23.44
CA GLN A 174 -3.97 -22.20 22.44
C GLN A 174 -2.54 -22.62 22.10
N ARG A 175 -1.60 -21.65 22.01
CA ARG A 175 -0.20 -21.98 21.66
C ARG A 175 0.52 -22.77 22.75
N GLU A 176 0.09 -22.71 24.01
CA GLU A 176 0.60 -23.55 25.08
C GLU A 176 0.20 -25.02 24.89
N GLU A 177 -0.95 -25.28 24.23
CA GLU A 177 -1.45 -26.64 23.95
C GLU A 177 -0.92 -27.17 22.62
N SER A 178 -0.94 -26.33 21.57
CA SER A 178 -0.49 -26.69 20.23
C SER A 178 -0.17 -25.47 19.40
N PRO A 179 0.85 -25.51 18.50
CA PRO A 179 1.22 -24.41 17.64
C PRO A 179 0.08 -23.93 16.73
N ILE A 180 -0.03 -22.61 16.56
CA ILE A 180 -0.94 -21.99 15.59
C ILE A 180 -0.12 -21.69 14.33
N ASP A 181 0.15 -22.68 13.52
CA ASP A 181 1.06 -22.68 12.39
C ASP A 181 0.36 -22.66 11.03
N THR A 182 -0.99 -22.78 11.01
CA THR A 182 -1.76 -22.72 9.76
C THR A 182 -2.84 -21.65 9.80
N THR A 183 -3.21 -21.19 8.61
CA THR A 183 -4.27 -20.20 8.40
C THR A 183 -5.60 -20.69 8.96
N ARG A 184 -5.92 -21.97 8.82
CA ARG A 184 -7.16 -22.57 9.32
C ARG A 184 -7.22 -22.56 10.86
N LYS A 185 -6.13 -22.93 11.52
CA LYS A 185 -6.06 -22.92 13.00
C LYS A 185 -6.33 -21.52 13.54
N LEU A 186 -5.66 -20.49 12.99
CA LEU A 186 -5.90 -19.12 13.40
C LEU A 186 -7.34 -18.67 13.14
N ALA A 187 -7.87 -18.94 11.93
CA ALA A 187 -9.24 -18.55 11.57
C ALA A 187 -10.30 -19.21 12.45
N GLN A 188 -10.16 -20.49 12.76
CA GLN A 188 -11.07 -21.21 13.67
C GLN A 188 -11.04 -20.64 15.08
N LEU A 189 -9.83 -20.39 15.61
CA LEU A 189 -9.66 -19.79 16.94
C LEU A 189 -10.33 -18.42 17.01
N VAL A 190 -10.12 -17.56 15.99
CA VAL A 190 -10.76 -16.24 15.94
C VAL A 190 -12.27 -16.38 15.87
N ALA A 191 -12.80 -17.26 15.00
CA ALA A 191 -14.25 -17.43 14.85
C ALA A 191 -14.97 -17.92 16.13
N GLN A 192 -14.27 -18.66 16.99
CA GLN A 192 -14.77 -19.09 18.30
C GLN A 192 -14.82 -17.95 19.32
N ASN A 193 -14.00 -16.93 19.17
CA ASN A 193 -13.86 -15.83 20.12
C ASN A 193 -14.56 -14.53 19.69
N VAL A 194 -15.07 -14.45 18.45
CA VAL A 194 -15.84 -13.32 17.92
C VAL A 194 -17.35 -13.60 18.11
N ARG A 195 -18.01 -12.86 19.01
CA ARG A 195 -19.41 -13.08 19.34
C ARG A 195 -20.41 -12.52 18.34
N THR A 196 -20.04 -11.44 17.65
CA THR A 196 -20.93 -10.77 16.69
C THR A 196 -20.36 -10.93 15.27
N ARG A 197 -21.19 -11.42 14.36
CA ARG A 197 -20.83 -11.55 12.93
C ARG A 197 -21.43 -10.37 12.17
N GLU A 198 -20.58 -9.64 11.47
CA GLU A 198 -21.05 -8.69 10.46
C GLU A 198 -21.55 -9.46 9.25
N ARG A 199 -22.72 -9.04 8.72
CA ARG A 199 -23.35 -9.75 7.59
C ARG A 199 -22.46 -9.67 6.37
N GLY A 200 -22.01 -10.81 5.86
CA GLY A 200 -21.17 -10.88 4.65
C GLY A 200 -19.66 -10.76 4.88
N GLN A 201 -19.20 -10.72 6.14
CA GLN A 201 -17.77 -10.72 6.47
C GLN A 201 -17.42 -11.90 7.38
N ASP A 202 -16.33 -12.59 7.04
CA ASP A 202 -15.80 -13.66 7.90
C ASP A 202 -15.21 -13.06 9.19
N PRO A 203 -15.46 -13.64 10.36
CA PRO A 203 -14.92 -13.15 11.64
C PRO A 203 -13.39 -13.02 11.67
N ALA A 204 -12.67 -13.86 10.93
CA ALA A 204 -11.21 -13.85 10.89
C ALA A 204 -10.62 -12.69 10.08
N THR A 205 -11.41 -12.05 9.19
CA THR A 205 -10.92 -11.05 8.24
C THR A 205 -10.12 -9.93 8.91
N ARG A 206 -10.64 -9.36 10.00
CA ARG A 206 -9.99 -8.24 10.71
C ARG A 206 -8.69 -8.66 11.38
N THR A 207 -8.66 -9.84 11.98
CA THR A 207 -7.45 -10.38 12.61
C THR A 207 -6.38 -10.70 11.56
N PHE A 208 -6.75 -11.30 10.42
CA PHE A 208 -5.83 -11.56 9.33
C PHE A 208 -5.26 -10.27 8.74
N GLN A 209 -6.11 -9.26 8.54
CA GLN A 209 -5.67 -7.92 8.12
C GLN A 209 -4.67 -7.32 9.13
N ALA A 210 -4.95 -7.41 10.42
CA ALA A 210 -4.10 -6.84 11.46
C ALA A 210 -2.71 -7.49 11.48
N VAL A 211 -2.67 -8.83 11.45
CA VAL A 211 -1.41 -9.59 11.45
C VAL A 211 -0.62 -9.30 10.17
N ARG A 212 -1.27 -9.27 9.00
CA ARG A 212 -0.65 -8.94 7.72
C ARG A 212 0.01 -7.55 7.73
N ILE A 213 -0.75 -6.53 8.16
CA ILE A 213 -0.26 -5.16 8.26
C ILE A 213 0.98 -5.09 9.16
N PHE A 214 0.94 -5.78 10.30
CA PHE A 214 2.04 -5.79 11.25
C PHE A 214 3.29 -6.50 10.67
N ILE A 215 3.13 -7.72 10.13
CA ILE A 215 4.24 -8.52 9.59
C ILE A 215 4.96 -7.78 8.46
N ASN A 216 4.21 -7.07 7.61
CA ASN A 216 4.77 -6.37 6.46
C ASN A 216 5.08 -4.90 6.71
N ARG A 217 4.78 -4.38 7.91
CA ARG A 217 4.98 -2.97 8.30
C ARG A 217 4.31 -2.01 7.32
N GLU A 218 3.10 -2.36 6.86
CA GLU A 218 2.45 -1.68 5.73
C GLU A 218 2.19 -0.20 6.01
N LEU A 219 1.73 0.15 7.22
CA LEU A 219 1.40 1.54 7.57
C LEU A 219 2.66 2.39 7.76
N GLU A 220 3.70 1.85 8.40
CA GLU A 220 4.98 2.52 8.58
C GLU A 220 5.64 2.85 7.22
N GLU A 221 5.52 1.94 6.26
CA GLU A 221 6.02 2.21 4.91
C GLU A 221 5.31 3.36 4.22
N ILE A 222 3.97 3.42 4.36
CA ILE A 222 3.18 4.52 3.82
C ILE A 222 3.61 5.85 4.47
N GLU A 223 3.75 5.87 5.79
CA GLU A 223 4.19 7.06 6.53
C GLU A 223 5.58 7.52 6.11
N ALA A 224 6.49 6.57 5.83
CA ALA A 224 7.85 6.85 5.39
C ALA A 224 7.91 7.36 3.94
N VAL A 225 7.15 6.79 3.01
CA VAL A 225 7.25 7.12 1.59
C VAL A 225 6.58 8.45 1.22
N LEU A 226 5.47 8.80 1.87
CA LEU A 226 4.73 10.01 1.49
C LEU A 226 5.58 11.29 1.55
N PRO A 227 6.36 11.57 2.61
CA PRO A 227 7.27 12.70 2.62
C PRO A 227 8.41 12.57 1.61
N GLN A 228 8.99 11.36 1.44
CA GLN A 228 10.07 11.13 0.47
C GLN A 228 9.59 11.40 -0.96
N ALA A 229 8.45 10.85 -1.36
CA ALA A 229 7.86 11.06 -2.67
C ALA A 229 7.54 12.55 -2.89
N THR A 230 6.90 13.21 -1.91
CA THR A 230 6.61 14.66 -2.00
C THR A 230 7.88 15.48 -2.19
N GLY A 231 8.95 15.16 -1.47
CA GLY A 231 10.26 15.82 -1.58
C GLY A 231 10.93 15.61 -2.95
N ARG A 232 10.67 14.50 -3.61
CA ARG A 232 11.26 14.13 -4.91
C ARG A 232 10.40 14.50 -6.11
N LEU A 233 9.15 14.89 -5.93
CA LEU A 233 8.34 15.39 -7.04
C LEU A 233 8.88 16.72 -7.56
N LYS A 234 8.88 16.87 -8.89
CA LYS A 234 9.02 18.18 -9.57
C LYS A 234 7.77 19.02 -9.32
N GLU A 235 7.86 20.32 -9.49
CA GLU A 235 6.68 21.19 -9.55
C GLU A 235 5.73 20.72 -10.67
N GLY A 236 4.43 20.62 -10.38
CA GLY A 236 3.42 20.04 -11.26
C GLY A 236 3.41 18.49 -11.28
N GLY A 237 4.38 17.85 -10.63
CA GLY A 237 4.42 16.39 -10.51
C GLY A 237 3.30 15.85 -9.62
N ARG A 238 2.85 14.62 -9.88
CA ARG A 238 1.67 14.02 -9.25
C ARG A 238 2.01 12.86 -8.34
N LEU A 239 1.42 12.87 -7.16
CA LEU A 239 1.36 11.74 -6.23
C LEU A 239 -0.03 11.11 -6.34
N ALA A 240 -0.11 9.84 -6.77
CA ALA A 240 -1.33 9.06 -6.86
C ALA A 240 -1.22 7.86 -5.91
N VAL A 241 -2.21 7.68 -5.01
CA VAL A 241 -2.20 6.60 -4.03
C VAL A 241 -3.58 5.93 -4.00
N ILE A 242 -3.60 4.61 -4.22
CA ILE A 242 -4.77 3.76 -4.08
C ILE A 242 -4.68 3.05 -2.73
N ALA A 243 -5.69 3.21 -1.88
CA ALA A 243 -5.83 2.55 -0.59
C ALA A 243 -7.01 1.59 -0.59
N PHE A 244 -6.91 0.46 0.13
CA PHE A 244 -7.96 -0.58 0.17
C PHE A 244 -8.66 -0.68 1.52
N HIS A 245 -8.14 -0.06 2.56
CA HIS A 245 -8.80 -0.02 3.87
C HIS A 245 -8.66 1.35 4.56
N SER A 246 -9.47 1.52 5.61
CA SER A 246 -9.63 2.79 6.33
C SER A 246 -8.33 3.36 6.91
N LEU A 247 -7.41 2.52 7.35
CA LEU A 247 -6.16 2.95 7.97
C LEU A 247 -5.20 3.56 6.93
N GLU A 248 -5.02 2.89 5.78
CA GLU A 248 -4.22 3.42 4.67
C GLU A 248 -4.81 4.75 4.18
N ASP A 249 -6.10 4.77 3.86
CA ASP A 249 -6.77 5.98 3.37
C ASP A 249 -6.68 7.14 4.37
N ARG A 250 -6.75 6.84 5.66
CA ARG A 250 -6.62 7.83 6.75
C ARG A 250 -5.23 8.50 6.74
N ILE A 251 -4.15 7.72 6.64
CA ILE A 251 -2.77 8.21 6.59
C ILE A 251 -2.58 9.11 5.37
N VAL A 252 -2.93 8.62 4.18
CA VAL A 252 -2.79 9.36 2.92
C VAL A 252 -3.61 10.65 2.94
N LYS A 253 -4.89 10.57 3.37
CA LYS A 253 -5.79 11.73 3.47
C LYS A 253 -5.26 12.78 4.43
N GLN A 254 -4.80 12.36 5.62
CA GLN A 254 -4.28 13.29 6.63
C GLN A 254 -2.97 13.92 6.17
N PHE A 255 -2.09 13.15 5.54
CA PHE A 255 -0.84 13.67 4.98
C PHE A 255 -1.12 14.72 3.90
N ILE A 256 -1.91 14.41 2.87
CA ILE A 256 -2.27 15.36 1.81
C ILE A 256 -2.92 16.60 2.40
N LYS A 257 -3.88 16.44 3.33
CA LYS A 257 -4.55 17.58 4.00
C LYS A 257 -3.53 18.47 4.72
N LYS A 258 -2.61 17.88 5.50
CA LYS A 258 -1.59 18.62 6.24
C LYS A 258 -0.67 19.41 5.30
N GLN A 259 -0.24 18.79 4.21
CA GLN A 259 0.67 19.40 3.24
C GLN A 259 -0.02 20.36 2.26
N SER A 260 -1.34 20.45 2.30
CA SER A 260 -2.14 21.36 1.48
C SER A 260 -2.67 22.56 2.25
N GLN A 261 -2.27 22.72 3.49
CA GLN A 261 -2.65 23.87 4.32
C GLN A 261 -1.52 24.89 4.37
N HIS A 262 -1.88 26.17 4.35
CA HIS A 262 -0.91 27.22 4.65
C HIS A 262 -0.39 27.06 6.08
N ALA A 263 0.85 27.48 6.31
CA ALA A 263 1.42 27.52 7.65
C ALA A 263 0.52 28.34 8.57
N LEU A 264 0.22 27.80 9.76
CA LEU A 264 -0.55 28.54 10.77
C LEU A 264 0.31 29.69 11.28
N LEU A 265 -0.02 30.90 10.86
CA LEU A 265 0.58 32.11 11.43
C LEU A 265 -0.06 32.47 12.79
N PRO A 266 0.71 33.03 13.71
CA PRO A 266 0.16 33.58 14.93
C PRO A 266 -0.98 34.60 14.63
N ARG A 267 -2.04 34.57 15.43
CA ARG A 267 -3.26 35.37 15.19
C ARG A 267 -3.03 36.89 15.08
N TRP A 268 -1.90 37.41 15.60
CA TRP A 268 -1.53 38.80 15.52
C TRP A 268 -0.81 39.20 14.24
N VAL A 269 -0.47 38.25 13.37
CA VAL A 269 0.18 38.52 12.09
C VAL A 269 -0.90 38.68 11.03
N ALA A 270 -1.17 39.92 10.67
CA ALA A 270 -2.11 40.24 9.59
C ALA A 270 -1.38 40.11 8.24
N VAL A 271 -1.46 38.94 7.61
CA VAL A 271 -0.95 38.72 6.25
C VAL A 271 -2.14 38.40 5.35
N LYS A 272 -2.14 38.98 4.15
CA LYS A 272 -3.13 38.61 3.12
C LYS A 272 -2.88 37.18 2.67
N GLU A 273 -3.94 36.44 2.39
CA GLU A 273 -3.85 35.04 1.94
C GLU A 273 -2.96 34.86 0.69
N ALA A 274 -2.96 35.89 -0.18
CA ALA A 274 -2.12 35.94 -1.39
C ALA A 274 -0.60 36.03 -1.09
N ASP A 275 -0.23 36.51 0.08
CA ASP A 275 1.16 36.70 0.50
C ASP A 275 1.69 35.51 1.31
N LEU A 276 0.83 34.52 1.60
CA LEU A 276 1.23 33.30 2.29
C LEU A 276 2.04 32.39 1.36
N PRO A 277 3.11 31.75 1.86
CA PRO A 277 3.81 30.72 1.10
C PRO A 277 2.84 29.63 0.63
N GLN A 278 2.96 29.24 -0.62
CA GLN A 278 2.13 28.14 -1.14
C GLN A 278 2.38 26.86 -0.37
N PRO A 279 1.32 26.09 0.00
CA PRO A 279 1.49 24.76 0.56
C PRO A 279 2.22 23.86 -0.42
N PRO A 280 3.05 22.91 0.03
CA PRO A 280 3.84 22.05 -0.86
C PRO A 280 3.01 21.13 -1.75
N LEU A 281 1.79 20.79 -1.34
CA LEU A 281 0.86 19.97 -2.14
C LEU A 281 -0.47 20.69 -2.38
N ARG A 282 -1.10 20.36 -3.50
CA ARG A 282 -2.47 20.72 -3.83
C ARG A 282 -3.25 19.45 -4.16
N PRO A 283 -4.39 19.16 -3.49
CA PRO A 283 -5.25 18.04 -3.87
C PRO A 283 -5.75 18.20 -5.31
N VAL A 284 -5.79 17.10 -6.05
CA VAL A 284 -6.32 17.07 -7.42
C VAL A 284 -7.65 16.34 -7.42
N GLY A 285 -8.73 17.10 -7.58
CA GLY A 285 -10.08 16.57 -7.56
C GLY A 285 -10.51 16.03 -6.19
N LYS A 286 -11.55 15.18 -6.21
CA LYS A 286 -12.03 14.42 -5.05
C LYS A 286 -11.42 13.02 -5.08
N ALA A 287 -11.54 12.29 -3.96
CA ALA A 287 -11.22 10.87 -3.93
C ALA A 287 -12.05 10.10 -4.96
N VAL A 288 -11.39 9.28 -5.80
CA VAL A 288 -12.03 8.46 -6.83
C VAL A 288 -12.24 7.06 -6.28
N ARG A 289 -13.40 6.47 -6.58
CA ARG A 289 -13.75 5.10 -6.24
C ARG A 289 -14.01 4.30 -7.51
N PRO A 290 -13.85 2.97 -7.48
CA PRO A 290 -14.19 2.12 -8.60
C PRO A 290 -15.66 2.28 -9.02
N SER A 291 -15.91 2.16 -10.30
CA SER A 291 -17.28 2.14 -10.83
C SER A 291 -17.99 0.83 -10.46
N ASP A 292 -19.32 0.82 -10.48
CA ASP A 292 -20.12 -0.40 -10.25
C ASP A 292 -19.74 -1.50 -11.26
N ALA A 293 -19.41 -1.15 -12.49
CA ALA A 293 -18.95 -2.10 -13.50
C ALA A 293 -17.62 -2.72 -13.14
N GLU A 294 -16.67 -1.94 -12.61
CA GLU A 294 -15.38 -2.45 -12.13
C GLU A 294 -15.56 -3.35 -10.91
N ILE A 295 -16.42 -2.96 -9.95
CA ILE A 295 -16.72 -3.77 -8.77
C ILE A 295 -17.35 -5.10 -9.15
N LEU A 296 -18.23 -5.12 -10.16
CA LEU A 296 -18.83 -6.34 -10.67
C LEU A 296 -17.79 -7.26 -11.31
N ALA A 297 -16.86 -6.70 -12.10
CA ALA A 297 -15.80 -7.44 -12.77
C ALA A 297 -14.68 -7.88 -11.79
N ASN A 298 -14.38 -7.04 -10.79
CA ASN A 298 -13.37 -7.29 -9.75
C ASN A 298 -13.90 -6.89 -8.37
N PRO A 299 -14.55 -7.78 -7.62
CA PRO A 299 -15.08 -7.49 -6.28
C PRO A 299 -14.04 -6.99 -5.26
N ARG A 300 -12.75 -7.27 -5.50
CA ARG A 300 -11.65 -6.79 -4.65
C ARG A 300 -11.44 -5.27 -4.75
N SER A 301 -11.88 -4.65 -5.85
CA SER A 301 -11.79 -3.20 -6.03
C SER A 301 -12.76 -2.41 -5.13
N ARG A 302 -13.83 -3.05 -4.60
CA ARG A 302 -14.94 -2.38 -3.90
C ARG A 302 -14.51 -1.37 -2.84
N SER A 303 -13.43 -1.65 -2.12
CA SER A 303 -12.94 -0.79 -1.02
C SER A 303 -11.88 0.21 -1.47
N ALA A 304 -11.46 0.15 -2.74
CA ALA A 304 -10.40 1.00 -3.25
C ALA A 304 -10.78 2.48 -3.24
N VAL A 305 -9.82 3.32 -2.90
CA VAL A 305 -9.93 4.79 -2.90
C VAL A 305 -8.65 5.37 -3.45
N LEU A 306 -8.72 6.00 -4.63
CA LEU A 306 -7.61 6.75 -5.20
C LEU A 306 -7.62 8.19 -4.68
N ARG A 307 -6.47 8.65 -4.17
CA ARG A 307 -6.22 10.06 -3.85
C ARG A 307 -5.06 10.58 -4.66
N VAL A 308 -5.20 11.81 -5.13
CA VAL A 308 -4.20 12.46 -5.97
C VAL A 308 -3.86 13.83 -5.38
N ALA A 309 -2.55 14.13 -5.37
CA ALA A 309 -2.05 15.47 -5.04
C ALA A 309 -0.99 15.89 -6.05
N GLU A 310 -0.91 17.18 -6.29
CA GLU A 310 0.08 17.80 -7.19
C GLU A 310 1.08 18.60 -6.37
N ARG A 311 2.34 18.48 -6.70
CA ARG A 311 3.43 19.25 -6.13
C ARG A 311 3.35 20.69 -6.64
N THR A 312 3.35 21.65 -5.74
CA THR A 312 3.37 23.08 -6.05
C THR A 312 4.81 23.63 -6.01
N ALA A 313 5.00 24.92 -6.25
CA ALA A 313 6.27 25.61 -6.02
C ALA A 313 6.60 25.81 -4.53
N GLY A 314 5.64 25.56 -3.62
CA GLY A 314 5.83 25.73 -2.18
C GLY A 314 6.99 24.91 -1.61
N SER A 315 7.72 25.47 -0.67
CA SER A 315 8.83 24.77 -0.02
C SER A 315 8.32 23.51 0.73
N PHE A 316 9.07 22.42 0.65
CA PHE A 316 8.79 21.20 1.39
C PHE A 316 10.01 20.77 2.19
N ASN A 317 9.83 20.66 3.50
CA ASN A 317 10.84 20.09 4.38
C ASN A 317 10.35 18.70 4.85
N ALA A 318 11.11 17.65 4.56
CA ALA A 318 10.75 16.27 4.88
C ALA A 318 10.53 16.03 6.40
N GLU A 319 11.14 16.87 7.25
CA GLU A 319 10.96 16.81 8.71
C GLU A 319 9.60 17.37 9.18
N GLY A 320 8.75 17.86 8.28
CA GLY A 320 7.39 18.31 8.60
C GLY A 320 7.30 19.57 9.46
N LYS A 321 8.40 20.31 9.63
CA LYS A 321 8.41 21.63 10.24
C LYS A 321 8.25 22.67 9.14
N ALA A 322 7.21 23.50 9.26
CA ALA A 322 7.10 24.70 8.46
C ALA A 322 8.33 25.61 8.75
N VAL A 323 9.01 26.02 7.70
CA VAL A 323 10.04 27.07 7.75
C VAL A 323 9.37 28.43 7.76
#